data_3a256a2871bd9800fff28dc80a2db100
#
_entry.id   3a256a2871bd9800fff28dc80a2db100
#
_cell.length_a   1.000
_cell.length_b   1.000
_cell.length_c   1.000
_cell.angle_alpha   90.00
_cell.angle_beta   90.00
_cell.angle_gamma   90.00
#
_symmetry.space_group_name_H-M   'P 1'
#
loop_
_entity.id
_entity.type
_entity.pdbx_description
1 polymer ?
#
loop_
_entity_poly.entity_id
_entity_poly.type
_entity_poly.pdbx_seq_one_letter_code
_entity_poly.pdbx_strand_id
1 'polypeptide(L)'
;MYVTSGFFLGILSLYFGLNSPQMFSQATKYAIKSVIYIWTQSLEDRKVGAKEIGANIEAPEAFTAKILQLLTKAKIVGSIKGPNGGFFADESHAKYTLKDVVKTIDGDQLFAGCSLGLPRCSEKNPCPLHFEVVKVRTEIDHMLTAKSMKQLAVEVIKGNTRLAELV
;
A
#
# COMPACT_ATOMS: atom_id res chain seq x y z
N MET A 1 -41.92 18.23 28.83
CA MET A 1 -41.75 18.61 27.42
C MET A 1 -40.38 18.17 26.99
N TYR A 2 -40.30 16.98 26.40
CA TYR A 2 -39.08 16.42 25.82
C TYR A 2 -39.11 16.66 24.32
N VAL A 3 -38.14 17.43 23.79
CA VAL A 3 -38.00 17.67 22.35
C VAL A 3 -36.60 17.26 21.91
N THR A 4 -36.58 16.19 21.14
CA THR A 4 -35.71 15.83 20.03
C THR A 4 -34.20 15.62 20.25
N SER A 5 -33.86 14.42 20.72
CA SER A 5 -32.50 13.85 20.59
C SER A 5 -32.22 13.15 19.23
N GLY A 6 -33.15 13.20 18.26
CA GLY A 6 -33.08 12.45 17.01
C GLY A 6 -32.27 13.11 15.87
N PHE A 7 -32.07 14.43 15.93
CA PHE A 7 -31.48 15.16 14.80
C PHE A 7 -29.94 15.19 14.80
N PHE A 8 -29.34 14.98 15.95
CA PHE A 8 -27.86 15.00 16.07
C PHE A 8 -27.19 13.69 15.63
N LEU A 9 -27.87 12.55 15.74
CA LEU A 9 -27.35 11.26 15.29
C LEU A 9 -27.34 11.12 13.75
N GLY A 10 -28.27 11.76 13.05
CA GLY A 10 -28.36 11.71 11.58
C GLY A 10 -27.25 12.50 10.88
N ILE A 11 -26.80 13.62 11.45
CA ILE A 11 -25.75 14.46 10.88
C ILE A 11 -24.37 13.83 11.12
N LEU A 12 -24.15 13.17 12.27
CA LEU A 12 -22.91 12.45 12.55
C LEU A 12 -22.69 11.26 11.61
N SER A 13 -23.78 10.59 11.19
CA SER A 13 -23.72 9.46 10.25
C SER A 13 -23.38 9.89 8.81
N LEU A 14 -23.67 11.12 8.42
CA LEU A 14 -23.32 11.67 7.10
C LEU A 14 -21.87 12.21 7.03
N TYR A 15 -21.29 12.60 8.16
CA TYR A 15 -19.89 13.06 8.25
C TYR A 15 -18.90 11.94 8.56
N PHE A 16 -19.35 10.87 9.22
CA PHE A 16 -18.59 9.65 9.41
C PHE A 16 -19.00 8.61 8.35
N GLY A 17 -18.80 8.93 7.09
CA GLY A 17 -18.72 7.90 6.05
C GLY A 17 -17.71 6.88 6.53
N LEU A 18 -18.12 5.60 6.64
CA LEU A 18 -17.42 4.41 7.15
C LEU A 18 -15.99 4.21 6.57
N ASN A 19 -15.11 5.19 6.76
CA ASN A 19 -13.68 5.00 6.57
C ASN A 19 -13.10 4.55 7.91
N SER A 20 -13.02 3.23 8.10
CA SER A 20 -12.13 2.68 9.12
C SER A 20 -10.76 3.34 8.98
N PRO A 21 -10.05 3.68 10.07
CA PRO A 21 -8.73 4.29 9.99
C PRO A 21 -7.82 3.37 9.17
N GLN A 22 -7.44 3.82 7.99
CA GLN A 22 -6.67 3.02 7.04
C GLN A 22 -5.22 3.53 7.06
N MET A 23 -4.29 2.62 7.39
CA MET A 23 -2.86 2.92 7.34
C MET A 23 -2.39 3.28 5.92
N PHE A 24 -2.97 2.66 4.89
CA PHE A 24 -2.61 2.83 3.49
C PHE A 24 -3.77 3.43 2.69
N SER A 25 -3.45 4.31 1.74
CA SER A 25 -4.43 4.74 0.75
C SER A 25 -4.94 3.55 -0.08
N GLN A 26 -6.07 3.72 -0.75
CA GLN A 26 -6.61 2.70 -1.65
C GLN A 26 -5.63 2.41 -2.80
N ALA A 27 -4.90 3.44 -3.27
CA ALA A 27 -3.87 3.30 -4.30
C ALA A 27 -2.72 2.41 -3.81
N THR A 28 -2.23 2.63 -2.60
CA THR A 28 -1.17 1.81 -1.99
C THR A 28 -1.62 0.37 -1.76
N LYS A 29 -2.87 0.12 -1.35
CA LYS A 29 -3.40 -1.25 -1.24
C LYS A 29 -3.38 -1.98 -2.59
N TYR A 30 -3.82 -1.31 -3.66
CA TYR A 30 -3.75 -1.88 -5.01
C TYR A 30 -2.30 -2.09 -5.47
N ALA A 31 -1.40 -1.15 -5.16
CA ALA A 31 0.02 -1.29 -5.49
C ALA A 31 0.66 -2.51 -4.83
N ILE A 32 0.45 -2.69 -3.52
CA ILE A 32 0.94 -3.85 -2.77
C ILE A 32 0.42 -5.15 -3.38
N LYS A 33 -0.89 -5.25 -3.59
CA LYS A 33 -1.52 -6.42 -4.22
C LYS A 33 -0.93 -6.69 -5.61
N SER A 34 -0.75 -5.64 -6.43
CA SER A 34 -0.17 -5.76 -7.78
C SER A 34 1.25 -6.33 -7.75
N VAL A 35 2.12 -5.78 -6.88
CA VAL A 35 3.52 -6.24 -6.80
C VAL A 35 3.60 -7.68 -6.32
N ILE A 36 2.81 -8.07 -5.31
CA ILE A 36 2.76 -9.47 -4.85
C ILE A 36 2.26 -10.38 -5.98
N TYR A 37 1.18 -10.03 -6.68
CA TYR A 37 0.66 -10.81 -7.80
C TYR A 37 1.67 -10.94 -8.94
N ILE A 38 2.36 -9.85 -9.32
CA ILE A 38 3.43 -9.89 -10.32
C ILE A 38 4.53 -10.86 -9.88
N TRP A 39 4.96 -10.83 -8.61
CA TRP A 39 5.96 -11.76 -8.10
C TRP A 39 5.49 -13.21 -8.14
N THR A 40 4.22 -13.51 -7.76
CA THR A 40 3.71 -14.88 -7.82
C THR A 40 3.77 -15.43 -9.24
N GLN A 41 3.41 -14.62 -10.23
CA GLN A 41 3.44 -15.01 -11.64
C GLN A 41 4.87 -15.10 -12.20
N SER A 42 5.74 -14.18 -11.79
CA SER A 42 7.14 -14.18 -12.26
C SER A 42 7.96 -15.35 -11.72
N LEU A 43 7.61 -15.87 -10.54
CA LEU A 43 8.21 -17.11 -10.00
C LEU A 43 7.83 -18.36 -10.83
N GLU A 44 6.80 -18.26 -11.67
CA GLU A 44 6.37 -19.24 -12.66
C GLU A 44 6.80 -18.85 -14.09
N ASP A 45 7.79 -17.96 -14.24
CA ASP A 45 8.29 -17.44 -15.51
C ASP A 45 7.23 -16.74 -16.38
N ARG A 46 6.12 -16.25 -15.78
CA ARG A 46 5.04 -15.54 -16.47
C ARG A 46 5.16 -14.03 -16.33
N LYS A 47 4.89 -13.32 -17.43
CA LYS A 47 4.65 -11.87 -17.45
C LYS A 47 3.14 -11.64 -17.52
N VAL A 48 2.65 -10.59 -16.85
CA VAL A 48 1.21 -10.33 -16.71
C VAL A 48 0.83 -8.93 -17.18
N GLY A 49 -0.29 -8.84 -17.90
CA GLY A 49 -0.82 -7.56 -18.38
C GLY A 49 -1.58 -6.77 -17.32
N ALA A 50 -1.70 -5.45 -17.50
CA ALA A 50 -2.42 -4.58 -16.56
C ALA A 50 -3.88 -5.01 -16.34
N LYS A 51 -4.56 -5.47 -17.39
CA LYS A 51 -5.95 -5.97 -17.34
C LYS A 51 -6.06 -7.21 -16.44
N GLU A 52 -5.15 -8.17 -16.62
CA GLU A 52 -5.09 -9.39 -15.81
C GLU A 52 -4.81 -9.06 -14.35
N ILE A 53 -3.82 -8.18 -14.09
CA ILE A 53 -3.51 -7.72 -12.72
C ILE A 53 -4.74 -7.08 -12.09
N GLY A 54 -5.39 -6.13 -12.79
CA GLY A 54 -6.57 -5.43 -12.28
C GLY A 54 -7.71 -6.38 -11.90
N ALA A 55 -7.97 -7.39 -12.74
CA ALA A 55 -8.98 -8.41 -12.48
C ALA A 55 -8.66 -9.22 -11.22
N ASN A 56 -7.39 -9.64 -11.04
CA ASN A 56 -6.98 -10.48 -9.89
C ASN A 56 -6.91 -9.70 -8.55
N ILE A 57 -6.72 -8.39 -8.59
CA ILE A 57 -6.69 -7.56 -7.35
C ILE A 57 -8.00 -6.80 -7.10
N GLU A 58 -9.03 -7.04 -7.92
CA GLU A 58 -10.33 -6.38 -7.89
C GLU A 58 -10.22 -4.84 -7.99
N ALA A 59 -9.39 -4.37 -8.91
CA ALA A 59 -9.16 -2.95 -9.15
C ALA A 59 -9.52 -2.55 -10.59
N PRO A 60 -10.03 -1.31 -10.81
CA PRO A 60 -10.30 -0.79 -12.14
C PRO A 60 -9.02 -0.78 -13.01
N GLU A 61 -9.11 -1.28 -14.26
CA GLU A 61 -7.97 -1.41 -15.17
C GLU A 61 -7.21 -0.09 -15.37
N ALA A 62 -7.93 1.00 -15.63
CA ALA A 62 -7.31 2.31 -15.85
C ALA A 62 -6.52 2.82 -14.63
N PHE A 63 -7.00 2.50 -13.42
CA PHE A 63 -6.33 2.86 -12.17
C PHE A 63 -5.11 1.97 -11.93
N THR A 64 -5.25 0.67 -12.18
CA THR A 64 -4.16 -0.32 -12.12
C THR A 64 -3.02 0.08 -13.05
N ALA A 65 -3.32 0.47 -14.30
CA ALA A 65 -2.31 0.90 -15.26
C ALA A 65 -1.49 2.11 -14.76
N LYS A 66 -2.14 3.10 -14.12
CA LYS A 66 -1.44 4.26 -13.54
C LYS A 66 -0.51 3.84 -12.39
N ILE A 67 -0.97 2.97 -11.50
CA ILE A 67 -0.16 2.44 -10.40
C ILE A 67 1.05 1.70 -10.94
N LEU A 68 0.86 0.82 -11.92
CA LEU A 68 1.95 0.05 -12.54
C LEU A 68 2.99 0.93 -13.22
N GLN A 69 2.59 2.06 -13.82
CA GLN A 69 3.52 3.05 -14.35
C GLN A 69 4.40 3.67 -13.25
N LEU A 70 3.83 4.01 -12.09
CA LEU A 70 4.60 4.53 -10.95
C LEU A 70 5.58 3.49 -10.42
N LEU A 71 5.14 2.26 -10.23
CA LEU A 71 5.96 1.15 -9.76
C LEU A 71 7.11 0.81 -10.71
N THR A 72 6.85 0.84 -12.02
CA THR A 72 7.88 0.63 -13.07
C THR A 72 8.89 1.78 -13.10
N LYS A 73 8.42 3.04 -13.01
CA LYS A 73 9.30 4.21 -12.92
C LYS A 73 10.21 4.15 -11.68
N ALA A 74 9.69 3.66 -10.56
CA ALA A 74 10.46 3.44 -9.32
C ALA A 74 11.32 2.17 -9.37
N LYS A 75 11.26 1.40 -10.47
CA LYS A 75 11.99 0.12 -10.65
C LYS A 75 11.62 -0.96 -9.63
N ILE A 76 10.44 -0.87 -9.01
CA ILE A 76 9.93 -1.90 -8.09
C ILE A 76 9.48 -3.14 -8.86
N VAL A 77 9.02 -2.94 -10.10
CA VAL A 77 8.71 -3.99 -11.06
C VAL A 77 9.27 -3.61 -12.43
N GLY A 78 9.54 -4.61 -13.27
CA GLY A 78 9.92 -4.44 -14.67
C GLY A 78 8.70 -4.46 -15.59
N SER A 79 8.87 -3.93 -16.82
CA SER A 79 7.88 -4.07 -17.89
C SER A 79 8.52 -4.23 -19.25
N ILE A 80 7.94 -5.08 -20.08
CA ILE A 80 8.34 -5.29 -21.49
C ILE A 80 7.13 -5.03 -22.37
N LYS A 81 7.33 -4.26 -23.44
CA LYS A 81 6.28 -3.97 -24.43
C LYS A 81 6.21 -5.08 -25.49
N GLY A 82 5.05 -5.24 -26.09
CA GLY A 82 4.83 -6.14 -27.23
C GLY A 82 3.86 -7.29 -26.94
N PRO A 83 3.59 -8.18 -27.92
CA PRO A 83 2.61 -9.24 -27.80
C PRO A 83 2.91 -10.25 -26.66
N ASN A 84 4.18 -10.50 -26.37
CA ASN A 84 4.66 -11.36 -25.28
C ASN A 84 5.21 -10.53 -24.12
N GLY A 85 4.82 -9.25 -24.04
CA GLY A 85 5.21 -8.31 -22.99
C GLY A 85 4.33 -8.43 -21.76
N GLY A 86 4.59 -7.56 -20.80
CA GLY A 86 3.85 -7.47 -19.53
C GLY A 86 4.74 -6.99 -18.41
N PHE A 87 4.18 -6.97 -17.22
CA PHE A 87 4.90 -6.66 -15.99
C PHE A 87 5.50 -7.92 -15.42
N PHE A 88 6.68 -7.78 -14.83
CA PHE A 88 7.43 -8.89 -14.24
C PHE A 88 8.29 -8.40 -13.06
N ALA A 89 8.78 -9.33 -12.27
CA ALA A 89 9.80 -9.11 -11.26
C ALA A 89 10.87 -10.20 -11.35
N ASP A 90 12.10 -9.84 -11.12
CA ASP A 90 13.28 -10.74 -11.11
C ASP A 90 14.20 -10.42 -9.92
N GLU A 91 15.36 -11.05 -9.84
CA GLU A 91 16.29 -10.89 -8.71
C GLU A 91 16.75 -9.43 -8.51
N SER A 92 16.76 -8.59 -9.56
CA SER A 92 17.08 -7.16 -9.41
C SER A 92 16.04 -6.39 -8.59
N HIS A 93 14.80 -6.91 -8.54
CA HIS A 93 13.66 -6.36 -7.81
C HIS A 93 13.50 -6.96 -6.40
N ALA A 94 14.24 -8.03 -6.05
CA ALA A 94 14.06 -8.78 -4.79
C ALA A 94 14.35 -7.98 -3.52
N LYS A 95 15.08 -6.87 -3.64
CA LYS A 95 15.44 -5.97 -2.53
C LYS A 95 14.28 -5.09 -2.05
N TYR A 96 13.27 -4.86 -2.86
CA TYR A 96 12.18 -3.95 -2.53
C TYR A 96 11.23 -4.53 -1.48
N THR A 97 10.84 -3.67 -0.53
CA THR A 97 9.99 -3.98 0.62
C THR A 97 8.63 -3.29 0.50
N LEU A 98 7.72 -3.55 1.45
CA LEU A 98 6.46 -2.79 1.55
C LEU A 98 6.72 -1.29 1.70
N LYS A 99 7.77 -0.89 2.43
CA LYS A 99 8.13 0.53 2.61
C LYS A 99 8.36 1.23 1.27
N ASP A 100 9.07 0.57 0.34
CA ASP A 100 9.38 1.15 -0.98
C ASP A 100 8.10 1.35 -1.80
N VAL A 101 7.16 0.42 -1.74
CA VAL A 101 5.85 0.54 -2.39
C VAL A 101 5.04 1.68 -1.80
N VAL A 102 4.93 1.77 -0.46
CA VAL A 102 4.21 2.83 0.25
C VAL A 102 4.80 4.21 -0.09
N LYS A 103 6.13 4.36 -0.02
CA LYS A 103 6.80 5.61 -0.39
C LYS A 103 6.57 6.02 -1.84
N THR A 104 6.53 5.08 -2.75
CA THR A 104 6.31 5.35 -4.17
C THR A 104 4.91 5.89 -4.46
N ILE A 105 3.89 5.44 -3.72
CA ILE A 105 2.49 5.79 -3.96
C ILE A 105 2.02 6.93 -3.07
N ASP A 106 2.23 6.84 -1.75
CA ASP A 106 1.72 7.79 -0.75
C ASP A 106 2.78 8.81 -0.30
N GLY A 107 4.04 8.65 -0.72
CA GLY A 107 5.13 9.51 -0.29
C GLY A 107 5.61 9.19 1.12
N ASP A 108 6.27 10.17 1.74
CA ASP A 108 6.94 10.00 3.04
C ASP A 108 6.08 10.36 4.25
N GLN A 109 4.80 10.71 4.07
CA GLN A 109 3.96 11.23 5.17
C GLN A 109 3.81 10.25 6.34
N LEU A 110 3.75 8.94 6.05
CA LEU A 110 3.66 7.90 7.08
C LEU A 110 4.95 7.83 7.93
N PHE A 111 6.08 8.20 7.36
CA PHE A 111 7.41 8.04 7.96
C PHE A 111 7.97 9.34 8.57
N ALA A 112 7.46 10.50 8.18
CA ALA A 112 8.01 11.80 8.54
C ALA A 112 6.92 12.81 8.94
N GLY A 113 7.34 13.98 9.41
CA GLY A 113 6.46 15.09 9.76
C GLY A 113 5.91 15.02 11.19
N CYS A 114 5.14 16.01 11.58
CA CYS A 114 4.48 16.07 12.89
C CYS A 114 3.02 15.61 12.77
N SER A 115 2.57 14.68 13.61
CA SER A 115 1.18 14.19 13.61
C SER A 115 0.16 15.28 13.99
N LEU A 116 0.61 16.36 14.66
CA LEU A 116 -0.19 17.56 14.94
C LEU A 116 -0.04 18.64 13.86
N GLY A 117 0.71 18.38 12.77
CA GLY A 117 0.94 19.36 11.71
C GLY A 117 1.83 20.56 12.10
N LEU A 118 2.57 20.48 13.21
CA LEU A 118 3.41 21.58 13.66
C LEU A 118 4.68 21.69 12.79
N PRO A 119 4.97 22.86 12.20
CA PRO A 119 6.04 23.01 11.21
C PRO A 119 7.46 22.90 11.79
N ARG A 120 7.62 23.05 13.09
CA ARG A 120 8.93 23.05 13.80
C ARG A 120 9.06 21.95 14.85
N CYS A 121 8.24 20.90 14.77
CA CYS A 121 8.35 19.78 15.69
C CYS A 121 9.61 18.98 15.39
N SER A 122 10.46 18.78 16.39
CA SER A 122 11.72 18.03 16.31
C SER A 122 12.11 17.53 17.70
N GLU A 123 13.13 16.68 17.78
CA GLU A 123 13.68 16.24 19.08
C GLU A 123 14.14 17.39 19.96
N LYS A 124 14.63 18.50 19.36
CA LYS A 124 15.05 19.70 20.08
C LYS A 124 13.89 20.60 20.51
N ASN A 125 12.74 20.46 19.85
CA ASN A 125 11.51 21.20 20.14
C ASN A 125 10.30 20.28 20.00
N PRO A 126 10.13 19.30 20.92
CA PRO A 126 9.11 18.26 20.78
C PRO A 126 7.71 18.81 21.10
N CYS A 127 6.72 18.38 20.33
CA CYS A 127 5.31 18.55 20.70
C CYS A 127 4.92 17.48 21.76
N PRO A 128 3.77 17.62 22.42
CA PRO A 128 3.35 16.68 23.47
C PRO A 128 3.28 15.20 23.04
N LEU A 129 3.12 14.92 21.74
CA LEU A 129 3.03 13.56 21.19
C LEU A 129 4.33 13.09 20.50
N HIS A 130 5.38 13.94 20.45
CA HIS A 130 6.56 13.68 19.62
C HIS A 130 7.16 12.30 19.84
N PHE A 131 7.53 11.99 21.08
CA PHE A 131 8.24 10.76 21.39
C PHE A 131 7.38 9.51 21.23
N GLU A 132 6.08 9.59 21.51
CA GLU A 132 5.17 8.46 21.30
C GLU A 132 4.94 8.20 19.81
N VAL A 133 4.82 9.25 19.01
CA VAL A 133 4.70 9.14 17.55
C VAL A 133 5.98 8.56 16.93
N VAL A 134 7.15 8.95 17.42
CA VAL A 134 8.44 8.39 16.96
C VAL A 134 8.50 6.89 17.22
N LYS A 135 8.12 6.42 18.41
CA LYS A 135 8.07 4.98 18.72
C LYS A 135 7.16 4.22 17.75
N VAL A 136 5.92 4.69 17.56
CA VAL A 136 4.96 4.06 16.64
C VAL A 136 5.50 4.01 15.21
N ARG A 137 6.15 5.08 14.74
CA ARG A 137 6.76 5.11 13.41
C ARG A 137 7.92 4.13 13.26
N THR A 138 8.72 3.95 14.29
CA THR A 138 9.80 2.96 14.31
C THR A 138 9.24 1.56 14.14
N GLU A 139 8.16 1.22 14.86
CA GLU A 139 7.48 -0.08 14.71
C GLU A 139 6.86 -0.26 13.33
N ILE A 140 6.22 0.77 12.78
CA ILE A 140 5.71 0.75 11.40
C ILE A 140 6.86 0.54 10.40
N ASP A 141 7.98 1.22 10.58
CA ASP A 141 9.15 1.08 9.72
C ASP A 141 9.70 -0.34 9.75
N HIS A 142 9.85 -0.93 10.93
CA HIS A 142 10.25 -2.31 11.13
C HIS A 142 9.30 -3.27 10.43
N MET A 143 7.98 -3.12 10.63
CA MET A 143 6.97 -3.95 9.99
C MET A 143 7.06 -3.89 8.45
N LEU A 144 7.23 -2.69 7.89
CA LEU A 144 7.25 -2.47 6.44
C LEU A 144 8.56 -2.88 5.77
N THR A 145 9.64 -3.03 6.54
CA THR A 145 10.96 -3.46 6.06
C THR A 145 11.31 -4.91 6.39
N ALA A 146 10.55 -5.56 7.26
CA ALA A 146 10.84 -6.92 7.77
C ALA A 146 10.91 -7.98 6.69
N LYS A 147 10.15 -7.83 5.59
CA LYS A 147 10.11 -8.77 4.47
C LYS A 147 10.15 -8.03 3.14
N SER A 148 10.85 -8.62 2.17
CA SER A 148 10.79 -8.14 0.79
C SER A 148 9.47 -8.54 0.13
N MET A 149 9.10 -7.84 -0.95
CA MET A 149 7.91 -8.16 -1.74
C MET A 149 7.97 -9.58 -2.31
N LYS A 150 9.18 -10.07 -2.68
CA LYS A 150 9.42 -11.46 -3.10
C LYS A 150 9.08 -12.45 -1.99
N GLN A 151 9.52 -12.20 -0.75
CA GLN A 151 9.24 -13.07 0.39
C GLN A 151 7.73 -13.13 0.69
N LEU A 152 7.03 -12.01 0.61
CA LEU A 152 5.57 -11.98 0.79
C LEU A 152 4.85 -12.79 -0.30
N ALA A 153 5.28 -12.70 -1.55
CA ALA A 153 4.72 -13.49 -2.63
C ALA A 153 4.94 -15.01 -2.42
N VAL A 154 6.12 -15.42 -1.97
CA VAL A 154 6.42 -16.82 -1.63
C VAL A 154 5.50 -17.33 -0.51
N GLU A 155 5.18 -16.50 0.49
CA GLU A 155 4.24 -16.89 1.56
C GLU A 155 2.81 -17.08 1.03
N VAL A 156 2.39 -16.26 0.08
CA VAL A 156 1.09 -16.41 -0.60
C VAL A 156 1.05 -17.73 -1.39
N ILE A 157 2.08 -18.04 -2.18
CA ILE A 157 2.16 -19.30 -2.95
C ILE A 157 2.13 -20.52 -2.02
N LYS A 158 2.80 -20.45 -0.88
CA LYS A 158 2.81 -21.55 0.11
C LYS A 158 1.47 -21.70 0.87
N GLY A 159 0.50 -20.82 0.63
CA GLY A 159 -0.79 -20.82 1.32
C GLY A 159 -0.74 -20.37 2.78
N ASN A 160 0.41 -19.83 3.24
CA ASN A 160 0.57 -19.32 4.60
C ASN A 160 -0.21 -18.02 4.83
N THR A 161 -0.43 -17.25 3.75
CA THR A 161 -1.15 -15.97 3.79
C THR A 161 -2.06 -15.85 2.56
N ARG A 162 -3.10 -15.00 2.65
CA ARG A 162 -4.04 -14.75 1.54
C ARG A 162 -3.94 -13.28 1.11
N LEU A 163 -4.00 -13.03 -0.19
CA LEU A 163 -3.94 -11.69 -0.76
C LEU A 163 -5.33 -11.13 -1.13
N ALA A 164 -6.24 -12.02 -1.49
CA ALA A 164 -7.65 -11.77 -1.74
C ALA A 164 -8.44 -13.00 -1.29
N GLU A 165 -9.77 -12.94 -1.29
CA GLU A 165 -10.59 -14.15 -1.25
C GLU A 165 -10.46 -14.87 -2.60
N LEU A 166 -9.28 -15.42 -2.84
CA LEU A 166 -9.08 -16.35 -3.95
C LEU A 166 -9.80 -17.63 -3.55
N VAL A 167 -10.94 -17.81 -4.17
CA VAL A 167 -11.69 -19.06 -4.21
C VAL A 167 -10.83 -20.12 -4.87
#